data_43de24f1ec7ba1071f3db95a8776eb85
#
_entry.id   43de24f1ec7ba1071f3db95a8776eb85
#
_cell.length_a   1.000
_cell.length_b   1.000
_cell.length_c   1.000
_cell.angle_alpha   90.00
_cell.angle_beta   90.00
_cell.angle_gamma   90.00
#
_symmetry.space_group_name_H-M   'P 1'
#
loop_
_entity.id
_entity.type
_entity.pdbx_description
1 polymer ?
#
loop_
_entity_poly.entity_id
_entity_poly.type
_entity_poly.pdbx_seq_one_letter_code
_entity_poly.pdbx_strand_id
1 'polypeptide(L)'
;MQSENYLQSVGKQFEYYKMLDDKTMARLSDEELFWQYNEQSNSIAIMVKHLWGNMLSRWTDFLTSDGEKTWRDRDGEFEADIKDRKELLEKWEAGWCCLFSALDSINADNFDSLVYIRNMGHTIPEAINRQLAHYAYHVGQMVYLGRMIKGAEWESLSIPKGQSNAYNQKKFAQPKRKEHFTRKFLDEKEDTGKF
;
A
#
# COMPACT_ATOMS: atom_id res chain seq x y z
N MET A 1 -6.72 17.27 -17.45
CA MET A 1 -6.13 16.21 -18.31
C MET A 1 -4.81 15.62 -17.77
N GLN A 2 -3.76 16.41 -17.47
CA GLN A 2 -2.51 15.84 -16.93
C GLN A 2 -2.66 15.44 -15.46
N SER A 3 -3.24 16.29 -14.63
CA SER A 3 -3.54 16.02 -13.22
C SER A 3 -4.44 14.80 -13.03
N GLU A 4 -5.50 14.69 -13.79
CA GLU A 4 -6.42 13.56 -13.76
C GLU A 4 -5.74 12.23 -14.11
N ASN A 5 -4.93 12.20 -15.19
CA ASN A 5 -4.17 11.00 -15.55
C ASN A 5 -3.15 10.60 -14.47
N TYR A 6 -2.53 11.59 -13.82
CA TYR A 6 -1.61 11.35 -12.71
C TYR A 6 -2.36 10.74 -11.51
N LEU A 7 -3.46 11.36 -11.08
CA LEU A 7 -4.26 10.89 -9.93
C LEU A 7 -4.83 9.49 -10.17
N GLN A 8 -5.36 9.21 -11.36
CA GLN A 8 -5.80 7.85 -11.73
C GLN A 8 -4.64 6.84 -11.69
N SER A 9 -3.45 7.22 -12.16
CA SER A 9 -2.30 6.33 -12.17
C SER A 9 -1.80 6.02 -10.76
N VAL A 10 -1.66 7.03 -9.90
CA VAL A 10 -1.18 6.81 -8.52
C VAL A 10 -2.22 6.08 -7.67
N GLY A 11 -3.51 6.36 -7.86
CA GLY A 11 -4.60 5.63 -7.20
C GLY A 11 -4.51 4.13 -7.48
N LYS A 12 -4.37 3.74 -8.77
CA LYS A 12 -4.19 2.33 -9.16
C LYS A 12 -2.89 1.71 -8.61
N GLN A 13 -1.83 2.49 -8.42
CA GLN A 13 -0.61 1.99 -7.78
C GLN A 13 -0.81 1.74 -6.29
N PHE A 14 -1.52 2.62 -5.58
CA PHE A 14 -1.88 2.39 -4.19
C PHE A 14 -2.80 1.17 -4.03
N GLU A 15 -3.82 1.01 -4.87
CA GLU A 15 -4.66 -0.20 -4.90
C GLU A 15 -3.83 -1.47 -5.13
N TYR A 16 -2.84 -1.41 -6.01
CA TYR A 16 -1.95 -2.53 -6.29
C TYR A 16 -1.08 -2.87 -5.07
N TYR A 17 -0.52 -1.88 -4.37
CA TYR A 17 0.26 -2.13 -3.16
C TYR A 17 -0.61 -2.68 -2.03
N LYS A 18 -1.81 -2.13 -1.84
CA LYS A 18 -2.78 -2.70 -0.89
C LYS A 18 -3.07 -4.17 -1.20
N MET A 19 -3.36 -4.48 -2.45
CA MET A 19 -3.65 -5.85 -2.91
C MET A 19 -2.48 -6.81 -2.65
N LEU A 20 -1.22 -6.39 -2.83
CA LEU A 20 -0.06 -7.23 -2.54
C LEU A 20 -0.02 -7.65 -1.06
N ASP A 21 -0.27 -6.73 -0.15
CA ASP A 21 -0.26 -7.03 1.27
C ASP A 21 -1.54 -7.71 1.75
N ASP A 22 -2.71 -7.40 1.18
CA ASP A 22 -3.94 -8.16 1.39
C ASP A 22 -3.70 -9.66 1.09
N LYS A 23 -3.11 -9.96 -0.07
CA LYS A 23 -2.77 -11.34 -0.47
C LYS A 23 -1.67 -11.94 0.40
N THR A 24 -0.71 -11.15 0.87
CA THR A 24 0.34 -11.61 1.78
C THR A 24 -0.25 -12.01 3.13
N MET A 25 -1.02 -11.11 3.74
CA MET A 25 -1.64 -11.37 5.05
C MET A 25 -2.65 -12.52 5.02
N ALA A 26 -3.40 -12.67 3.90
CA ALA A 26 -4.35 -13.76 3.74
C ALA A 26 -3.70 -15.16 3.71
N ARG A 27 -2.41 -15.27 3.40
CA ARG A 27 -1.66 -16.53 3.34
C ARG A 27 -0.99 -16.91 4.65
N LEU A 28 -0.95 -16.01 5.61
CA LEU A 28 -0.26 -16.18 6.88
C LEU A 28 -1.25 -16.57 7.98
N SER A 29 -0.83 -17.42 8.91
CA SER A 29 -1.56 -17.68 10.15
C SER A 29 -1.53 -16.47 11.08
N ASP A 30 -2.32 -16.49 12.15
CA ASP A 30 -2.29 -15.43 13.15
C ASP A 30 -0.91 -15.32 13.80
N GLU A 31 -0.30 -16.43 14.16
CA GLU A 31 1.04 -16.48 14.74
C GLU A 31 2.10 -15.90 13.76
N GLU A 32 1.99 -16.25 12.47
CA GLU A 32 2.90 -15.77 11.43
C GLU A 32 2.80 -14.26 11.18
N LEU A 33 1.62 -13.65 11.37
CA LEU A 33 1.44 -12.18 11.24
C LEU A 33 2.17 -11.41 12.35
N PHE A 34 2.30 -12.00 13.53
CA PHE A 34 2.96 -11.39 14.70
C PHE A 34 4.40 -11.85 14.87
N TRP A 35 4.89 -12.75 14.01
CA TRP A 35 6.25 -13.27 14.09
C TRP A 35 7.30 -12.19 13.82
N GLN A 36 8.32 -12.13 14.67
CA GLN A 36 9.51 -11.28 14.52
C GLN A 36 10.77 -12.17 14.42
N TYR A 37 11.65 -11.84 13.52
CA TYR A 37 12.94 -12.53 13.41
C TYR A 37 13.81 -12.36 14.66
N ASN A 38 13.81 -11.14 15.23
CA ASN A 38 14.44 -10.77 16.48
C ASN A 38 13.81 -9.47 17.01
N GLU A 39 14.21 -9.03 18.18
CA GLU A 39 13.69 -7.81 18.86
C GLU A 39 13.91 -6.51 18.06
N GLN A 40 14.85 -6.49 17.11
CA GLN A 40 15.17 -5.33 16.27
C GLN A 40 14.42 -5.34 14.94
N SER A 41 13.71 -6.42 14.61
CA SER A 41 12.95 -6.54 13.36
C SER A 41 11.46 -6.33 13.59
N ASN A 42 10.78 -5.74 12.62
CA ASN A 42 9.33 -5.54 12.69
C ASN A 42 8.59 -6.79 12.18
N SER A 43 7.54 -7.20 12.88
CA SER A 43 6.55 -8.12 12.35
C SER A 43 5.67 -7.45 11.29
N ILE A 44 4.87 -8.23 10.56
CA ILE A 44 3.83 -7.68 9.67
C ILE A 44 2.84 -6.84 10.47
N ALA A 45 2.44 -7.27 11.66
CA ALA A 45 1.54 -6.51 12.53
C ALA A 45 2.11 -5.13 12.91
N ILE A 46 3.38 -5.03 13.26
CA ILE A 46 4.05 -3.76 13.54
C ILE A 46 4.09 -2.88 12.29
N MET A 47 4.42 -3.43 11.12
CA MET A 47 4.43 -2.67 9.86
C MET A 47 3.04 -2.15 9.50
N VAL A 48 1.99 -2.94 9.69
CA VAL A 48 0.59 -2.49 9.50
C VAL A 48 0.25 -1.34 10.45
N LYS A 49 0.61 -1.45 11.74
CA LYS A 49 0.39 -0.38 12.73
C LYS A 49 1.10 0.91 12.32
N HIS A 50 2.37 0.80 11.91
CA HIS A 50 3.14 1.94 11.42
C HIS A 50 2.51 2.58 10.18
N LEU A 51 2.12 1.78 9.18
CA LEU A 51 1.48 2.28 7.98
C LEU A 51 0.13 2.94 8.28
N TRP A 52 -0.69 2.34 9.15
CA TRP A 52 -1.95 2.91 9.61
C TRP A 52 -1.75 4.29 10.28
N GLY A 53 -0.86 4.39 11.27
CA GLY A 53 -0.58 5.66 11.95
C GLY A 53 -0.03 6.72 10.99
N ASN A 54 0.84 6.31 10.07
CA ASN A 54 1.35 7.18 9.01
C ASN A 54 0.22 7.66 8.07
N MET A 55 -0.64 6.75 7.58
CA MET A 55 -1.73 7.09 6.68
C MET A 55 -2.71 8.07 7.34
N LEU A 56 -3.13 7.79 8.56
CA LEU A 56 -4.01 8.72 9.29
C LEU A 56 -3.36 10.09 9.47
N SER A 57 -2.08 10.13 9.84
CA SER A 57 -1.38 11.40 10.01
C SER A 57 -1.26 12.19 8.70
N ARG A 58 -0.89 11.54 7.60
CA ARG A 58 -0.63 12.19 6.33
C ARG A 58 -1.90 12.61 5.58
N TRP A 59 -2.97 11.83 5.66
CA TRP A 59 -4.14 11.98 4.80
C TRP A 59 -5.36 12.57 5.48
N THR A 60 -5.46 12.58 6.82
CA THR A 60 -6.52 13.32 7.52
C THR A 60 -6.35 14.81 7.25
N ASP A 61 -7.41 15.47 6.79
CA ASP A 61 -7.41 16.90 6.48
C ASP A 61 -6.23 17.30 5.57
N PHE A 62 -5.94 16.47 4.57
CA PHE A 62 -4.74 16.52 3.73
C PHE A 62 -4.46 17.89 3.14
N LEU A 63 -5.51 18.60 2.68
CA LEU A 63 -5.38 19.89 2.01
C LEU A 63 -5.30 21.08 2.97
N THR A 64 -5.65 20.90 4.25
CA THR A 64 -5.87 22.01 5.18
C THR A 64 -5.05 21.98 6.45
N SER A 65 -4.38 20.85 6.74
CA SER A 65 -3.57 20.69 7.94
C SER A 65 -2.21 20.07 7.67
N ASP A 66 -1.26 20.26 8.57
CA ASP A 66 0.05 19.61 8.45
C ASP A 66 -0.08 18.08 8.48
N GLY A 67 0.65 17.40 7.60
CA GLY A 67 0.69 15.94 7.55
C GLY A 67 1.37 15.27 8.74
N GLU A 68 1.98 16.00 9.66
CA GLU A 68 2.39 15.49 10.97
C GLU A 68 1.40 16.00 12.02
N LYS A 69 0.59 15.11 12.56
CA LYS A 69 -0.46 15.45 13.52
C LYS A 69 0.08 15.43 14.94
N THR A 70 -0.39 16.36 15.77
CA THR A 70 0.00 16.46 17.19
C THR A 70 -0.42 15.25 18.04
N TRP A 71 -1.44 14.53 17.59
CA TRP A 71 -1.94 13.30 18.24
C TRP A 71 -1.21 12.03 17.78
N ARG A 72 -0.29 12.12 16.79
CA ARG A 72 0.44 10.97 16.28
C ARG A 72 1.52 10.53 17.26
N ASP A 73 1.43 9.33 17.73
CA ASP A 73 2.50 8.67 18.49
C ASP A 73 3.33 7.78 17.54
N ARG A 74 4.33 8.39 16.89
CA ARG A 74 5.16 7.68 15.93
C ARG A 74 6.00 6.58 16.57
N ASP A 75 6.49 6.78 17.78
CA ASP A 75 7.33 5.78 18.44
C ASP A 75 6.48 4.59 18.89
N GLY A 76 5.29 4.85 19.41
CA GLY A 76 4.32 3.81 19.72
C GLY A 76 3.83 2.98 18.53
N GLU A 77 3.96 3.48 17.27
CA GLU A 77 3.65 2.70 16.08
C GLU A 77 4.52 1.44 15.94
N PHE A 78 5.69 1.39 16.57
CA PHE A 78 6.63 0.26 16.53
C PHE A 78 6.51 -0.69 17.71
N GLU A 79 5.60 -0.45 18.64
CA GLU A 79 5.31 -1.37 19.74
C GLU A 79 4.41 -2.52 19.29
N ALA A 80 4.71 -3.73 19.78
CA ALA A 80 3.98 -4.96 19.43
C ALA A 80 2.73 -5.14 20.32
N ASP A 81 1.76 -4.24 20.20
CA ASP A 81 0.56 -4.17 21.06
C ASP A 81 -0.77 -4.42 20.33
N ILE A 82 -0.76 -4.73 19.01
CA ILE A 82 -1.94 -5.22 18.31
C ILE A 82 -2.33 -6.59 18.89
N LYS A 83 -3.59 -6.73 19.28
CA LYS A 83 -4.08 -7.89 20.05
C LYS A 83 -4.31 -9.14 19.20
N ASP A 84 -4.87 -8.95 18.00
CA ASP A 84 -5.29 -10.04 17.15
C ASP A 84 -5.37 -9.62 15.67
N ARG A 85 -5.63 -10.61 14.80
CA ARG A 85 -5.83 -10.39 13.36
C ARG A 85 -6.96 -9.41 13.07
N LYS A 86 -8.02 -9.42 13.86
CA LYS A 86 -9.18 -8.55 13.62
C LYS A 86 -8.79 -7.08 13.78
N GLU A 87 -8.14 -6.73 14.89
CA GLU A 87 -7.64 -5.37 15.12
C GLU A 87 -6.63 -4.96 14.05
N LEU A 88 -5.73 -5.87 13.64
CA LEU A 88 -4.77 -5.64 12.58
C LEU A 88 -5.47 -5.24 11.26
N LEU A 89 -6.46 -6.03 10.84
CA LEU A 89 -7.19 -5.76 9.59
C LEU A 89 -8.07 -4.50 9.69
N GLU A 90 -8.67 -4.20 10.82
CA GLU A 90 -9.40 -2.95 11.04
C GLU A 90 -8.49 -1.73 10.88
N LYS A 91 -7.29 -1.75 11.46
CA LYS A 91 -6.29 -0.68 11.29
C LYS A 91 -5.83 -0.57 9.83
N TRP A 92 -5.56 -1.70 9.17
CA TRP A 92 -5.18 -1.75 7.77
C TRP A 92 -6.21 -1.08 6.86
N GLU A 93 -7.47 -1.49 6.97
CA GLU A 93 -8.55 -0.93 6.17
C GLU A 93 -8.80 0.56 6.48
N ALA A 94 -8.76 0.96 7.75
CA ALA A 94 -8.93 2.36 8.15
C ALA A 94 -7.85 3.27 7.56
N GLY A 95 -6.60 2.83 7.55
CA GLY A 95 -5.50 3.60 6.94
C GLY A 95 -5.70 3.81 5.43
N TRP A 96 -5.98 2.75 4.70
CA TRP A 96 -6.23 2.82 3.26
C TRP A 96 -7.48 3.62 2.91
N CYS A 97 -8.56 3.49 3.68
CA CYS A 97 -9.77 4.29 3.51
C CYS A 97 -9.47 5.78 3.65
N CYS A 98 -8.69 6.17 4.66
CA CYS A 98 -8.26 7.56 4.87
C CYS A 98 -7.47 8.09 3.67
N LEU A 99 -6.52 7.30 3.14
CA LEU A 99 -5.73 7.66 1.97
C LEU A 99 -6.63 7.85 0.73
N PHE A 100 -7.48 6.88 0.39
CA PHE A 100 -8.31 6.97 -0.81
C PHE A 100 -9.31 8.12 -0.72
N SER A 101 -9.91 8.36 0.45
CA SER A 101 -10.78 9.51 0.67
C SER A 101 -10.06 10.85 0.45
N ALA A 102 -8.80 10.95 0.87
CA ALA A 102 -8.01 12.14 0.62
C ALA A 102 -7.67 12.32 -0.87
N LEU A 103 -7.33 11.24 -1.59
CA LEU A 103 -7.10 11.30 -3.04
C LEU A 103 -8.35 11.74 -3.80
N ASP A 104 -9.53 11.25 -3.40
CA ASP A 104 -10.81 11.64 -4.01
C ASP A 104 -11.16 13.12 -3.81
N SER A 105 -10.59 13.78 -2.80
CA SER A 105 -10.76 15.22 -2.56
C SER A 105 -9.89 16.10 -3.48
N ILE A 106 -8.92 15.51 -4.18
CA ILE A 106 -8.00 16.24 -5.06
C ILE A 106 -8.63 16.34 -6.46
N ASN A 107 -8.65 17.55 -6.98
CA ASN A 107 -9.21 17.87 -8.30
C ASN A 107 -8.33 18.91 -9.02
N ALA A 108 -8.75 19.34 -10.21
CA ALA A 108 -7.97 20.28 -11.02
C ALA A 108 -7.76 21.65 -10.34
N ASP A 109 -8.69 22.07 -9.47
CA ASP A 109 -8.66 23.40 -8.85
C ASP A 109 -7.65 23.46 -7.69
N ASN A 110 -7.40 22.33 -7.01
CA ASN A 110 -6.49 22.27 -5.87
C ASN A 110 -5.18 21.51 -6.15
N PHE A 111 -5.01 20.88 -7.31
CA PHE A 111 -3.88 20.01 -7.63
C PHE A 111 -2.49 20.68 -7.49
N ASP A 112 -2.41 21.97 -7.78
CA ASP A 112 -1.17 22.75 -7.69
C ASP A 112 -0.99 23.42 -6.32
N SER A 113 -1.87 23.14 -5.35
CA SER A 113 -1.77 23.68 -4.00
C SER A 113 -0.57 23.09 -3.25
N LEU A 114 -0.10 23.85 -2.26
CA LEU A 114 0.93 23.37 -1.33
C LEU A 114 0.26 22.73 -0.12
N VAL A 115 0.78 21.57 0.26
CA VAL A 115 0.50 20.89 1.52
C VAL A 115 1.76 20.85 2.37
N TYR A 116 1.62 20.72 3.67
CA TYR A 116 2.75 20.79 4.58
C TYR A 116 2.95 19.46 5.31
N ILE A 117 4.20 19.09 5.52
CA ILE A 117 4.61 17.98 6.37
C ILE A 117 5.75 18.49 7.25
N ARG A 118 5.51 18.64 8.55
CA ARG A 118 6.46 19.23 9.51
C ARG A 118 6.89 20.64 9.07
N ASN A 119 5.92 21.47 8.71
CA ASN A 119 6.10 22.83 8.20
C ASN A 119 6.91 22.94 6.89
N MET A 120 7.25 21.83 6.24
CA MET A 120 7.88 21.85 4.91
C MET A 120 6.81 21.73 3.84
N GLY A 121 6.76 22.75 2.95
CA GLY A 121 5.82 22.77 1.83
C GLY A 121 6.18 21.75 0.74
N HIS A 122 5.17 21.07 0.23
CA HIS A 122 5.24 20.13 -0.87
C HIS A 122 4.11 20.44 -1.84
N THR A 123 4.34 20.33 -3.13
CA THR A 123 3.22 20.22 -4.06
C THR A 123 2.46 18.91 -3.79
N ILE A 124 1.19 18.86 -4.16
CA ILE A 124 0.40 17.64 -3.99
C ILE A 124 1.07 16.42 -4.66
N PRO A 125 1.58 16.52 -5.93
CA PRO A 125 2.33 15.40 -6.52
C PRO A 125 3.58 14.98 -5.73
N GLU A 126 4.34 15.93 -5.17
CA GLU A 126 5.50 15.59 -4.33
C GLU A 126 5.10 14.86 -3.05
N ALA A 127 4.05 15.33 -2.38
CA ALA A 127 3.53 14.66 -1.17
C ALA A 127 3.01 13.26 -1.49
N ILE A 128 2.26 13.08 -2.59
CA ILE A 128 1.79 11.77 -3.04
C ILE A 128 2.96 10.84 -3.39
N ASN A 129 3.93 11.30 -4.19
CA ASN A 129 5.08 10.50 -4.59
C ASN A 129 5.92 10.07 -3.39
N ARG A 130 6.08 10.95 -2.40
CA ARG A 130 6.76 10.62 -1.15
C ARG A 130 6.07 9.47 -0.41
N GLN A 131 4.74 9.49 -0.32
CA GLN A 131 3.99 8.44 0.33
C GLN A 131 3.96 7.15 -0.53
N LEU A 132 3.86 7.27 -1.84
CA LEU A 132 3.93 6.12 -2.75
C LEU A 132 5.26 5.36 -2.57
N ALA A 133 6.38 6.07 -2.53
CA ALA A 133 7.70 5.47 -2.28
C ALA A 133 7.80 4.84 -0.88
N HIS A 134 7.25 5.49 0.15
CA HIS A 134 7.25 4.99 1.51
C HIS A 134 6.42 3.71 1.66
N TYR A 135 5.22 3.69 1.08
CA TYR A 135 4.37 2.49 1.16
C TYR A 135 4.92 1.35 0.32
N ALA A 136 5.45 1.62 -0.89
CA ALA A 136 6.13 0.62 -1.69
C ALA A 136 7.29 -0.05 -0.94
N TYR A 137 8.05 0.73 -0.17
CA TYR A 137 9.14 0.23 0.66
C TYR A 137 8.65 -0.76 1.73
N HIS A 138 7.58 -0.42 2.47
CA HIS A 138 7.03 -1.30 3.50
C HIS A 138 6.28 -2.50 2.92
N VAL A 139 5.52 -2.32 1.85
CA VAL A 139 4.86 -3.42 1.13
C VAL A 139 5.90 -4.45 0.66
N GLY A 140 7.03 -3.99 0.10
CA GLY A 140 8.13 -4.87 -0.25
C GLY A 140 8.69 -5.67 0.92
N GLN A 141 8.79 -5.06 2.11
CA GLN A 141 9.21 -5.75 3.34
C GLN A 141 8.18 -6.80 3.78
N MET A 142 6.89 -6.46 3.80
CA MET A 142 5.81 -7.37 4.21
C MET A 142 5.72 -8.59 3.27
N VAL A 143 5.75 -8.37 1.95
CA VAL A 143 5.78 -9.45 0.95
C VAL A 143 7.04 -10.32 1.10
N TYR A 144 8.20 -9.70 1.33
CA TYR A 144 9.46 -10.44 1.54
C TYR A 144 9.41 -11.29 2.81
N LEU A 145 8.89 -10.72 3.91
CA LEU A 145 8.75 -11.44 5.17
C LEU A 145 7.74 -12.59 5.05
N GLY A 146 6.58 -12.37 4.43
CA GLY A 146 5.61 -13.42 4.15
C GLY A 146 6.22 -14.57 3.32
N ARG A 147 7.04 -14.23 2.32
CA ARG A 147 7.77 -15.23 1.53
C ARG A 147 8.81 -16.01 2.35
N MET A 148 9.52 -15.34 3.25
CA MET A 148 10.47 -16.00 4.15
C MET A 148 9.77 -17.02 5.07
N ILE A 149 8.64 -16.62 5.63
CA ILE A 149 7.85 -17.46 6.53
C ILE A 149 7.31 -18.70 5.79
N LYS A 150 6.71 -18.51 4.61
CA LYS A 150 6.09 -19.59 3.82
C LYS A 150 7.09 -20.46 3.06
N GLY A 151 8.27 -19.97 2.77
CA GLY A 151 9.29 -20.74 2.08
C GLY A 151 8.81 -21.34 0.75
N ALA A 152 8.80 -22.65 0.65
CA ALA A 152 8.40 -23.39 -0.57
C ALA A 152 6.89 -23.31 -0.86
N GLU A 153 6.06 -23.00 0.13
CA GLU A 153 4.60 -22.85 -0.03
C GLU A 153 4.21 -21.48 -0.59
N TRP A 154 5.18 -20.56 -0.75
CA TRP A 154 4.91 -19.24 -1.25
C TRP A 154 4.62 -19.23 -2.75
N GLU A 155 3.42 -18.84 -3.11
CA GLU A 155 3.05 -18.55 -4.49
C GLU A 155 3.40 -17.09 -4.88
N SER A 156 4.01 -16.91 -6.06
CA SER A 156 4.39 -15.58 -6.54
C SER A 156 3.18 -14.66 -6.70
N LEU A 157 3.27 -13.44 -6.16
CA LEU A 157 2.26 -12.40 -6.36
C LEU A 157 2.42 -11.64 -7.69
N SER A 158 3.41 -12.00 -8.49
CA SER A 158 3.69 -11.40 -9.79
C SER A 158 3.95 -12.51 -10.84
N ILE A 159 5.01 -12.40 -11.61
CA ILE A 159 5.39 -13.43 -12.59
C ILE A 159 6.23 -14.50 -11.85
N PRO A 160 5.80 -15.78 -11.79
CA PRO A 160 6.57 -16.83 -11.16
C PRO A 160 7.92 -17.03 -11.83
N LYS A 161 8.90 -17.49 -11.05
CA LYS A 161 10.24 -17.83 -11.57
C LYS A 161 10.12 -18.85 -12.71
N GLY A 162 10.77 -18.55 -13.84
CA GLY A 162 10.76 -19.41 -15.04
C GLY A 162 9.59 -19.14 -15.99
N GLN A 163 8.58 -18.32 -15.63
CA GLN A 163 7.41 -18.04 -16.45
C GLN A 163 7.51 -16.76 -17.31
N SER A 164 8.63 -16.01 -17.21
CA SER A 164 8.78 -14.72 -17.89
C SER A 164 8.65 -14.82 -19.41
N ASN A 165 9.20 -15.87 -20.04
CA ASN A 165 9.11 -16.04 -21.48
C ASN A 165 7.68 -16.30 -21.95
N ALA A 166 6.95 -17.20 -21.29
CA ALA A 166 5.56 -17.49 -21.61
C ALA A 166 4.66 -16.26 -21.39
N TYR A 167 4.91 -15.53 -20.32
CA TYR A 167 4.22 -14.26 -20.06
C TYR A 167 4.47 -13.23 -21.16
N ASN A 168 5.73 -13.01 -21.55
CA ASN A 168 6.11 -12.06 -22.60
C ASN A 168 5.52 -12.44 -23.95
N GLN A 169 5.54 -13.73 -24.34
CA GLN A 169 4.93 -14.21 -25.57
C GLN A 169 3.44 -13.85 -25.66
N LYS A 170 2.69 -14.09 -24.57
CA LYS A 170 1.26 -13.71 -24.50
C LYS A 170 1.05 -12.20 -24.64
N LYS A 171 1.92 -11.38 -24.04
CA LYS A 171 1.81 -9.92 -24.11
C LYS A 171 2.18 -9.39 -25.49
N PHE A 172 3.25 -9.88 -26.10
CA PHE A 172 3.69 -9.44 -27.43
C PHE A 172 2.78 -9.91 -28.57
N ALA A 173 2.01 -10.97 -28.37
CA ALA A 173 0.99 -11.41 -29.34
C ALA A 173 -0.21 -10.45 -29.46
N GLN A 174 -0.33 -9.50 -28.51
CA GLN A 174 -1.40 -8.50 -28.54
C GLN A 174 -0.93 -7.19 -29.17
N PRO A 175 -1.82 -6.42 -29.83
CA PRO A 175 -1.45 -5.13 -30.37
C PRO A 175 -1.05 -4.15 -29.26
N LYS A 176 -0.22 -3.16 -29.60
CA LYS A 176 0.15 -2.08 -28.70
C LYS A 176 -1.10 -1.31 -28.26
N ARG A 177 -1.26 -1.11 -26.97
CA ARG A 177 -2.40 -0.40 -26.36
C ARG A 177 -1.99 0.38 -25.15
N LYS A 178 -2.72 1.45 -24.85
CA LYS A 178 -2.58 2.18 -23.59
C LYS A 178 -3.37 1.43 -22.51
N GLU A 179 -2.65 0.87 -21.55
CA GLU A 179 -3.23 0.14 -20.41
C GLU A 179 -2.37 0.36 -19.18
N HIS A 180 -2.97 0.52 -18.00
CA HIS A 180 -2.19 0.61 -16.77
C HIS A 180 -1.67 -0.79 -16.41
N PHE A 181 -0.40 -0.88 -15.95
CA PHE A 181 0.26 -2.17 -15.70
C PHE A 181 -0.41 -2.99 -14.58
N THR A 182 -1.10 -2.32 -13.65
CA THR A 182 -1.77 -2.97 -12.51
C THR A 182 -3.08 -3.64 -12.89
N ARG A 183 -3.68 -3.30 -14.05
CA ARG A 183 -5.02 -3.74 -14.44
C ARG A 183 -5.24 -5.24 -14.26
N LYS A 184 -4.34 -6.05 -14.80
CA LYS A 184 -4.45 -7.52 -14.72
C LYS A 184 -4.46 -8.08 -13.29
N PHE A 185 -3.90 -7.34 -12.32
CA PHE A 185 -3.84 -7.77 -10.91
C PHE A 185 -5.06 -7.30 -10.12
N LEU A 186 -5.67 -6.19 -10.55
CA LEU A 186 -6.85 -5.61 -9.91
C LEU A 186 -8.15 -6.20 -10.47
N ASP A 187 -8.21 -6.50 -11.77
CA ASP A 187 -9.38 -7.14 -12.39
C ASP A 187 -9.62 -8.57 -11.89
N GLU A 188 -8.56 -9.29 -11.42
CA GLU A 188 -8.70 -10.59 -10.76
C GLU A 188 -9.50 -10.53 -9.42
N LYS A 189 -9.75 -9.33 -8.86
CA LYS A 189 -10.65 -9.16 -7.70
C LYS A 189 -12.13 -9.41 -8.04
N GLU A 190 -12.55 -9.21 -9.30
CA GLU A 190 -13.94 -9.42 -9.71
C GLU A 190 -14.30 -10.90 -9.86
N ASP A 191 -13.31 -11.78 -10.09
CA ASP A 191 -13.54 -13.21 -10.36
C ASP A 191 -13.49 -14.10 -9.10
N THR A 192 -13.01 -13.58 -7.96
CA THR A 192 -12.96 -14.35 -6.69
C THR A 192 -14.20 -14.18 -5.81
N GLY A 193 -15.24 -13.56 -6.31
CA GLY A 193 -16.54 -13.35 -5.64
C GLY A 193 -17.49 -14.57 -5.68
N LYS A 194 -17.02 -15.76 -6.03
CA LYS A 194 -17.80 -16.99 -5.96
C LYS A 194 -16.98 -18.11 -5.32
N PHE A 195 -17.01 -18.14 -4.00
CA PHE A 195 -16.97 -19.38 -3.23
C PHE A 195 -17.73 -19.17 -1.91
#